data_99bea3babc1e68f0b59b6cfe0f712624
#
_entry.id   99bea3babc1e68f0b59b6cfe0f712624
#
_cell.length_a   1.000
_cell.length_b   1.000
_cell.length_c   1.000
_cell.angle_alpha   90.00
_cell.angle_beta   90.00
_cell.angle_gamma   90.00
#
_symmetry.space_group_name_H-M   'P 1'
#
loop_
_entity.id
_entity.type
_entity.pdbx_description
1 polymer ?
#
loop_
_entity_poly.entity_id
_entity_poly.type
_entity_poly.pdbx_seq_one_letter_code
_entity_poly.pdbx_strand_id
1 'polypeptide(L)'
;QNHMGIIFITHNLGVVAEVCDKVSVMYAGKMVEQGPVDDIFYNPGHPYTKGLLRSMPRVDAESYERLIPIEGTPVDMLNPPEGCPFAPRCEHAMKICLQKMPPYVAMGENHRAACWLRVQDCLEEAKKGNTETANIEKTEVDSHE
;
A
#
# COMPACT_ATOMS: atom_id res chain seq x y z
N GLN A 1 27.03 -24.66 0.92
CA GLN A 1 26.65 -23.25 1.07
C GLN A 1 25.40 -23.21 1.94
N ASN A 2 25.52 -22.60 3.13
CA ASN A 2 24.37 -22.42 4.02
C ASN A 2 23.55 -21.24 3.50
N HIS A 3 22.33 -21.50 3.02
CA HIS A 3 21.36 -20.46 2.71
C HIS A 3 20.76 -19.95 4.02
N MET A 4 21.21 -18.81 4.49
CA MET A 4 20.74 -18.19 5.74
C MET A 4 19.82 -17.00 5.38
N GLY A 5 18.60 -17.01 5.90
CA GLY A 5 17.72 -15.85 5.84
C GLY A 5 17.96 -14.92 7.04
N ILE A 6 17.98 -13.62 6.82
CA ILE A 6 18.15 -12.60 7.86
C ILE A 6 16.86 -11.77 7.93
N ILE A 7 16.32 -11.58 9.14
CA ILE A 7 15.24 -10.64 9.42
C ILE A 7 15.86 -9.39 10.03
N PHE A 8 15.64 -8.25 9.37
CA PHE A 8 16.15 -6.96 9.77
C PHE A 8 15.00 -6.07 10.27
N ILE A 9 15.03 -5.66 11.54
CA ILE A 9 14.01 -4.77 12.12
C ILE A 9 14.65 -3.39 12.29
N THR A 10 14.15 -2.42 11.56
CA THR A 10 14.69 -1.06 11.55
C THR A 10 13.62 -0.03 11.17
N HIS A 11 13.83 1.22 11.52
CA HIS A 11 13.07 2.37 11.02
C HIS A 11 13.85 3.15 9.94
N ASN A 12 15.06 2.72 9.61
CA ASN A 12 15.88 3.38 8.60
C ASN A 12 15.62 2.79 7.22
N LEU A 13 14.79 3.48 6.43
CA LEU A 13 14.43 3.05 5.08
C LEU A 13 15.61 3.05 4.10
N GLY A 14 16.64 3.90 4.31
CA GLY A 14 17.85 3.89 3.49
C GLY A 14 18.58 2.56 3.60
N VAL A 15 18.76 2.03 4.83
CA VAL A 15 19.35 0.71 5.05
C VAL A 15 18.48 -0.39 4.43
N VAL A 16 17.14 -0.28 4.56
CA VAL A 16 16.22 -1.24 3.96
C VAL A 16 16.40 -1.31 2.44
N ALA A 17 16.53 -0.16 1.77
CA ALA A 17 16.73 -0.09 0.33
C ALA A 17 18.02 -0.76 -0.15
N GLU A 18 19.07 -0.74 0.68
CA GLU A 18 20.38 -1.27 0.29
C GLU A 18 20.54 -2.77 0.55
N VAL A 19 19.90 -3.31 1.61
CA VAL A 19 20.22 -4.67 2.09
C VAL A 19 19.08 -5.65 2.06
N CYS A 20 17.84 -5.22 1.82
CA CYS A 20 16.67 -6.08 1.89
C CYS A 20 16.15 -6.48 0.51
N ASP A 21 15.81 -7.76 0.34
CA ASP A 21 15.10 -8.25 -0.86
C ASP A 21 13.60 -8.01 -0.76
N LYS A 22 13.04 -8.13 0.46
CA LYS A 22 11.62 -7.99 0.76
C LYS A 22 11.41 -7.11 1.97
N VAL A 23 10.32 -6.35 1.95
CA VAL A 23 9.96 -5.42 3.03
C VAL A 23 8.57 -5.73 3.53
N SER A 24 8.40 -5.64 4.84
CA SER A 24 7.12 -5.70 5.52
C SER A 24 6.95 -4.44 6.35
N VAL A 25 6.01 -3.59 5.96
CA VAL A 25 5.72 -2.33 6.65
C VAL A 25 4.70 -2.58 7.74
N MET A 26 5.04 -2.19 8.97
CA MET A 26 4.17 -2.34 10.14
C MET A 26 3.73 -0.98 10.68
N TYR A 27 2.48 -0.89 11.10
CA TYR A 27 1.95 0.25 11.84
C TYR A 27 1.07 -0.24 12.98
N ALA A 28 1.32 0.27 14.19
CA ALA A 28 0.56 -0.08 15.39
C ALA A 28 0.36 -1.61 15.56
N GLY A 29 1.42 -2.40 15.42
CA GLY A 29 1.39 -3.85 15.57
C GLY A 29 0.72 -4.62 14.42
N LYS A 30 0.25 -3.93 13.37
CA LYS A 30 -0.36 -4.56 12.20
C LYS A 30 0.55 -4.43 10.97
N MET A 31 0.65 -5.50 10.20
CA MET A 31 1.29 -5.48 8.90
C MET A 31 0.37 -4.76 7.92
N VAL A 32 0.78 -3.63 7.36
CA VAL A 32 -0.06 -2.84 6.46
C VAL A 32 0.31 -3.00 4.99
N GLU A 33 1.56 -3.35 4.71
CA GLU A 33 2.03 -3.60 3.35
C GLU A 33 3.21 -4.57 3.36
N GLN A 34 3.35 -5.37 2.31
CA GLN A 34 4.45 -6.32 2.14
C GLN A 34 4.74 -6.53 0.65
N GLY A 35 6.02 -6.53 0.29
CA GLY A 35 6.43 -6.76 -1.10
C GLY A 35 7.93 -6.80 -1.29
N PRO A 36 8.39 -6.99 -2.54
CA PRO A 36 9.76 -6.73 -2.93
C PRO A 36 10.16 -5.29 -2.59
N VAL A 37 11.43 -5.06 -2.30
CA VAL A 37 11.92 -3.72 -1.92
C VAL A 37 11.58 -2.67 -3.00
N ASP A 38 11.77 -3.00 -4.26
CA ASP A 38 11.48 -2.09 -5.37
C ASP A 38 9.99 -1.69 -5.43
N ASP A 39 9.09 -2.66 -5.26
CA ASP A 39 7.65 -2.38 -5.26
C ASP A 39 7.24 -1.46 -4.10
N ILE A 40 7.79 -1.68 -2.91
CA ILE A 40 7.53 -0.84 -1.74
C ILE A 40 8.02 0.59 -1.96
N PHE A 41 9.19 0.78 -2.59
CA PHE A 41 9.78 2.10 -2.79
C PHE A 41 9.19 2.86 -3.98
N TYR A 42 8.91 2.17 -5.10
CA TYR A 42 8.45 2.80 -6.34
C TYR A 42 6.95 2.71 -6.60
N ASN A 43 6.27 1.71 -6.01
CA ASN A 43 4.83 1.50 -6.18
C ASN A 43 4.10 1.22 -4.85
N PRO A 44 4.27 2.04 -3.80
CA PRO A 44 3.65 1.82 -2.51
C PRO A 44 2.13 1.84 -2.59
N GLY A 45 1.48 0.86 -1.97
CA GLY A 45 0.03 0.71 -1.96
C GLY A 45 -0.66 1.39 -0.78
N HIS A 46 -0.05 1.31 0.40
CA HIS A 46 -0.65 1.82 1.61
C HIS A 46 -0.30 3.30 1.85
N PRO A 47 -1.26 4.17 2.24
CA PRO A 47 -0.99 5.58 2.51
C PRO A 47 0.10 5.84 3.56
N TYR A 48 0.22 4.98 4.57
CA TYR A 48 1.30 5.07 5.54
C TYR A 48 2.68 4.88 4.91
N THR A 49 2.86 3.87 4.05
CA THR A 49 4.10 3.63 3.31
C THR A 49 4.46 4.85 2.45
N LYS A 50 3.48 5.42 1.75
CA LYS A 50 3.65 6.67 0.98
C LYS A 50 4.11 7.82 1.86
N GLY A 51 3.53 7.95 3.05
CA GLY A 51 3.90 8.96 4.03
C GLY A 51 5.34 8.80 4.53
N LEU A 52 5.75 7.56 4.85
CA LEU A 52 7.12 7.25 5.24
C LEU A 52 8.14 7.64 4.16
N LEU A 53 7.87 7.27 2.91
CA LEU A 53 8.76 7.58 1.77
C LEU A 53 8.84 9.08 1.50
N ARG A 54 7.75 9.84 1.65
CA ARG A 54 7.74 11.32 1.54
C ARG A 54 8.51 11.99 2.67
N SER A 55 8.65 11.34 3.81
CA SER A 55 9.40 11.86 4.96
C SER A 55 10.90 11.57 4.88
N MET A 56 11.36 10.87 3.85
CA MET A 56 12.79 10.57 3.66
C MET A 56 13.52 11.74 2.98
N PRO A 57 14.74 12.09 3.45
CA PRO A 57 15.62 12.97 2.71
C PRO A 57 16.00 12.34 1.36
N ARG A 58 15.77 13.05 0.27
CA ARG A 58 16.28 12.64 -1.05
C ARG A 58 17.70 13.19 -1.22
N VAL A 59 18.66 12.30 -1.41
CA VAL A 59 20.08 12.66 -1.59
C VAL A 59 20.30 13.36 -2.94
N ASP A 60 19.41 13.13 -3.91
CA ASP A 60 19.54 13.58 -5.30
C ASP A 60 18.76 14.89 -5.59
N ALA A 61 18.08 15.47 -4.61
CA ALA A 61 17.34 16.71 -4.82
C ALA A 61 18.30 17.92 -4.76
N GLU A 62 18.51 18.59 -5.89
CA GLU A 62 19.24 19.88 -5.97
C GLU A 62 18.55 21.00 -5.18
N SER A 63 17.33 20.80 -4.72
CA SER A 63 16.60 21.68 -3.82
C SER A 63 16.28 20.97 -2.51
N TYR A 64 16.46 21.66 -1.39
CA TYR A 64 15.98 21.24 -0.08
C TYR A 64 14.44 21.17 -0.09
N GLU A 65 13.88 20.10 -0.66
CA GLU A 65 12.45 19.82 -0.50
C GLU A 65 12.19 19.60 0.99
N ARG A 66 11.27 20.42 1.52
CA ARG A 66 10.87 20.33 2.92
C ARG A 66 10.29 18.94 3.18
N LEU A 67 10.91 18.17 4.06
CA LEU A 67 10.38 16.87 4.48
C LEU A 67 8.96 17.08 5.01
N ILE A 68 8.00 16.32 4.46
CA ILE A 68 6.60 16.40 4.88
C ILE A 68 6.39 15.29 5.94
N PRO A 69 6.29 15.66 7.22
CA PRO A 69 6.04 14.67 8.26
C PRO A 69 4.63 14.10 8.13
N ILE A 70 4.43 12.87 8.59
CA ILE A 70 3.10 12.30 8.74
C ILE A 70 2.41 13.00 9.90
N GLU A 71 1.40 13.81 9.60
CA GLU A 71 0.64 14.58 10.59
C GLU A 71 -0.16 13.69 11.56
N GLY A 72 -0.54 14.26 12.69
CA GLY A 72 -1.38 13.63 13.70
C GLY A 72 -0.61 12.79 14.71
N THR A 73 -1.32 12.35 15.76
CA THR A 73 -0.78 11.53 16.83
C THR A 73 -0.92 10.05 16.52
N PRO A 74 0.10 9.22 16.78
CA PRO A 74 -0.04 7.75 16.70
C PRO A 74 -1.17 7.25 17.58
N VAL A 75 -1.78 6.13 17.17
CA VAL A 75 -2.86 5.50 17.93
C VAL A 75 -2.38 4.99 19.29
N ASP A 76 -3.29 4.97 20.26
CA ASP A 76 -3.05 4.35 21.55
C ASP A 76 -2.99 2.83 21.39
N MET A 77 -1.83 2.26 21.73
CA MET A 77 -1.60 0.82 21.64
C MET A 77 -2.29 0.02 22.75
N LEU A 78 -2.71 0.68 23.83
CA LEU A 78 -3.46 0.03 24.91
C LEU A 78 -4.93 -0.17 24.53
N ASN A 79 -5.45 0.66 23.62
CA ASN A 79 -6.81 0.57 23.10
C ASN A 79 -6.80 0.68 21.58
N PRO A 80 -6.32 -0.36 20.88
CA PRO A 80 -6.17 -0.33 19.43
C PRO A 80 -7.54 -0.26 18.74
N PRO A 81 -7.68 0.50 17.63
CA PRO A 81 -8.93 0.58 16.89
C PRO A 81 -9.28 -0.76 16.24
N GLU A 82 -10.58 -1.05 16.09
CA GLU A 82 -11.07 -2.24 15.37
C GLU A 82 -10.76 -2.18 13.87
N GLY A 83 -10.70 -0.99 13.30
CA GLY A 83 -10.43 -0.73 11.90
C GLY A 83 -8.95 -0.60 11.57
N CYS A 84 -8.68 0.09 10.47
CA CYS A 84 -7.30 0.42 10.06
C CYS A 84 -6.66 1.34 11.10
N PRO A 85 -5.54 0.95 11.72
CA PRO A 85 -4.91 1.76 12.77
C PRO A 85 -4.36 3.09 12.25
N PHE A 86 -4.11 3.21 10.95
CA PHE A 86 -3.66 4.45 10.33
C PHE A 86 -4.81 5.41 9.97
N ALA A 87 -6.06 4.96 10.01
CA ALA A 87 -7.22 5.76 9.60
C ALA A 87 -7.29 7.17 10.21
N PRO A 88 -6.98 7.39 11.52
CA PRO A 88 -7.01 8.74 12.10
C PRO A 88 -5.99 9.73 11.51
N ARG A 89 -4.96 9.23 10.84
CA ARG A 89 -3.88 10.02 10.23
C ARG A 89 -3.88 9.93 8.70
N CYS A 90 -4.84 9.21 8.12
CA CYS A 90 -4.92 8.97 6.69
C CYS A 90 -5.71 10.06 6.00
N GLU A 91 -5.11 10.77 5.05
CA GLU A 91 -5.77 11.80 4.22
C GLU A 91 -6.94 11.23 3.40
N HIS A 92 -6.94 9.92 3.15
CA HIS A 92 -7.95 9.21 2.36
C HIS A 92 -8.86 8.32 3.22
N ALA A 93 -8.97 8.60 4.53
CA ALA A 93 -9.77 7.78 5.41
C ALA A 93 -11.26 7.78 5.04
N MET A 94 -11.83 6.59 4.91
CA MET A 94 -13.25 6.35 4.69
C MET A 94 -13.92 5.87 5.99
N LYS A 95 -15.23 5.95 6.08
CA LYS A 95 -15.98 5.44 7.25
C LYS A 95 -15.68 3.97 7.55
N ILE A 96 -15.53 3.14 6.52
CA ILE A 96 -15.19 1.73 6.66
C ILE A 96 -13.81 1.51 7.30
N CYS A 97 -12.84 2.43 7.06
CA CYS A 97 -11.51 2.34 7.63
C CYS A 97 -11.51 2.42 9.17
N LEU A 98 -12.50 3.10 9.76
CA LEU A 98 -12.65 3.21 11.21
C LEU A 98 -13.33 1.99 11.84
N GLN A 99 -14.11 1.26 11.05
CA GLN A 99 -14.98 0.18 11.52
C GLN A 99 -14.38 -1.21 11.34
N LYS A 100 -13.63 -1.42 10.25
CA LYS A 100 -13.11 -2.75 9.88
C LYS A 100 -11.68 -2.65 9.36
N MET A 101 -10.86 -3.61 9.78
CA MET A 101 -9.52 -3.81 9.20
C MET A 101 -9.67 -4.23 7.73
N PRO A 102 -8.98 -3.56 6.77
CA PRO A 102 -9.02 -3.96 5.38
C PRO A 102 -8.35 -5.33 5.17
N PRO A 103 -8.84 -6.12 4.19
CA PRO A 103 -8.15 -7.32 3.76
C PRO A 103 -6.86 -6.95 3.00
N TYR A 104 -5.95 -7.92 2.87
CA TYR A 104 -4.83 -7.78 1.97
C TYR A 104 -5.29 -7.89 0.52
N VAL A 105 -4.92 -6.91 -0.27
CA VAL A 105 -5.15 -6.88 -1.72
C VAL A 105 -3.82 -7.07 -2.43
N ALA A 106 -3.77 -7.99 -3.38
CA ALA A 106 -2.61 -8.19 -4.24
C ALA A 106 -2.48 -7.00 -5.19
N MET A 107 -1.27 -6.45 -5.28
CA MET A 107 -0.90 -5.36 -6.18
C MET A 107 0.12 -5.80 -7.23
N GLY A 108 0.58 -7.03 -7.15
CA GLY A 108 1.56 -7.69 -7.99
C GLY A 108 1.80 -9.11 -7.52
N GLU A 109 2.75 -9.80 -8.14
CA GLU A 109 3.00 -11.22 -7.88
C GLU A 109 3.34 -11.50 -6.40
N ASN A 110 4.14 -10.64 -5.76
CA ASN A 110 4.56 -10.76 -4.37
C ASN A 110 4.32 -9.50 -3.56
N HIS A 111 3.52 -8.57 -4.05
CA HIS A 111 3.20 -7.31 -3.42
C HIS A 111 1.74 -7.26 -2.99
N ARG A 112 1.50 -6.93 -1.73
CA ARG A 112 0.15 -6.82 -1.16
C ARG A 112 0.06 -5.70 -0.13
N ALA A 113 -1.09 -5.04 -0.07
CA ALA A 113 -1.37 -3.99 0.90
C ALA A 113 -2.74 -4.18 1.56
N ALA A 114 -2.83 -3.91 2.85
CA ALA A 114 -4.07 -3.93 3.62
C ALA A 114 -4.68 -2.52 3.62
N CYS A 115 -5.41 -2.17 2.56
CA CYS A 115 -6.01 -0.85 2.39
C CYS A 115 -7.35 -0.91 1.65
N TRP A 116 -8.37 -0.23 2.19
CA TRP A 116 -9.69 -0.17 1.56
C TRP A 116 -9.69 0.57 0.22
N LEU A 117 -8.75 1.51 -0.01
CA LEU A 117 -8.57 2.13 -1.32
C LEU A 117 -8.19 1.09 -2.38
N ARG A 118 -7.29 0.15 -2.03
CA ARG A 118 -6.90 -0.93 -2.96
C ARG A 118 -8.06 -1.88 -3.25
N VAL A 119 -8.90 -2.16 -2.26
CA VAL A 119 -10.15 -2.92 -2.46
C VAL A 119 -11.06 -2.22 -3.45
N GLN A 120 -11.23 -0.91 -3.32
CA GLN A 120 -12.04 -0.10 -4.22
C GLN A 120 -11.49 -0.12 -5.65
N ASP A 121 -10.19 0.07 -5.83
CA ASP A 121 -9.54 0.02 -7.14
C ASP A 121 -9.78 -1.33 -7.84
N CYS A 122 -9.60 -2.45 -7.15
CA CYS A 122 -9.86 -3.79 -7.69
C CYS A 122 -11.33 -3.98 -8.12
N LEU A 123 -12.27 -3.42 -7.35
CA LEU A 123 -13.70 -3.50 -7.70
C LEU A 123 -14.05 -2.63 -8.92
N GLU A 124 -13.38 -1.51 -9.10
CA GLU A 124 -13.56 -0.64 -10.26
C GLU A 124 -12.97 -1.27 -11.53
N GLU A 125 -11.79 -1.89 -11.42
CA GLU A 125 -11.17 -2.63 -12.54
C GLU A 125 -12.03 -3.82 -12.97
N ALA A 126 -12.56 -4.59 -12.03
CA ALA A 126 -13.45 -5.71 -12.32
C ALA A 126 -14.76 -5.26 -13.03
N LYS A 127 -15.28 -4.09 -12.70
CA LYS A 127 -16.45 -3.51 -13.39
C LYS A 127 -16.12 -3.07 -14.82
N LYS A 128 -14.94 -2.48 -15.05
CA LYS A 128 -14.48 -2.08 -16.39
C LYS A 128 -14.25 -3.30 -17.29
N GLY A 129 -13.61 -4.35 -16.79
CA GLY A 129 -13.39 -5.59 -17.52
C GLY A 129 -14.70 -6.27 -17.95
N ASN A 130 -15.74 -6.28 -17.09
CA ASN A 130 -17.06 -6.79 -17.45
C ASN A 130 -17.79 -5.94 -18.49
N THR A 131 -17.48 -4.64 -18.56
CA THR A 131 -18.12 -3.73 -19.55
C THR A 131 -17.49 -3.90 -20.93
N GLU A 132 -16.20 -4.21 -21.01
CA GLU A 132 -15.52 -4.48 -22.29
C GLU A 132 -15.97 -5.80 -22.91
N THR A 133 -16.13 -6.86 -22.12
CA THR A 133 -16.67 -8.14 -22.62
C THR A 133 -18.14 -8.03 -23.09
N ALA A 134 -18.97 -7.25 -22.40
CA ALA A 134 -20.35 -7.02 -22.81
C ALA A 134 -20.49 -6.20 -24.10
N ASN A 135 -19.51 -5.35 -24.41
CA ASN A 135 -19.48 -4.59 -25.66
C ASN A 135 -18.97 -5.41 -26.85
N ILE A 136 -18.10 -6.40 -26.63
CA ILE A 136 -17.62 -7.32 -27.66
C ILE A 136 -18.74 -8.25 -28.11
N GLU A 137 -19.55 -8.79 -27.19
CA GLU A 137 -20.69 -9.64 -27.53
C GLU A 137 -21.80 -8.90 -28.30
N LYS A 138 -21.98 -7.57 -28.09
CA LYS A 138 -22.94 -6.77 -28.85
C LYS A 138 -22.52 -6.43 -30.27
N THR A 139 -21.21 -6.35 -30.54
CA THR A 139 -20.70 -6.04 -31.88
C THR A 139 -20.68 -7.25 -32.81
N GLU A 140 -20.68 -8.48 -32.30
CA GLU A 140 -20.73 -9.70 -33.13
C GLU A 140 -22.17 -10.09 -33.57
N VAL A 141 -23.20 -9.56 -32.90
CA VAL A 141 -24.59 -9.91 -33.25
C VAL A 141 -25.19 -9.03 -34.38
N ASP A 142 -24.65 -7.82 -34.61
CA ASP A 142 -25.13 -6.90 -35.65
C ASP A 142 -24.51 -7.08 -37.04
N SER A 143 -23.66 -8.10 -37.25
CA SER A 143 -23.00 -8.35 -38.55
C SER A 143 -23.58 -9.53 -39.35
N HIS A 144 -24.75 -10.06 -38.97
CA HIS A 144 -25.45 -11.14 -39.67
C HIS A 144 -26.95 -10.78 -39.88
N GLU A 145 -27.23 -9.71 -40.62
CA GLU A 145 -28.47 -9.53 -41.40
C GLU A 145 -28.17 -8.94 -42.79
#